data_b32144306016778d519676cffa5979c0
#
_entry.id   b32144306016778d519676cffa5979c0
#
_cell.length_a   1.000
_cell.length_b   1.000
_cell.length_c   1.000
_cell.angle_alpha   90.00
_cell.angle_beta   90.00
_cell.angle_gamma   90.00
#
_symmetry.space_group_name_H-M   'P 1'
#
loop_
_entity.id
_entity.type
_entity.pdbx_description
1 polymer ?
#
loop_
_entity_poly.entity_id
_entity_poly.type
_entity_poly.pdbx_seq_one_letter_code
_entity_poly.pdbx_strand_id
1 'polypeptide(L)'
;VGVTDNAFTNGAARRALEYASAAAELCGERPDPQWSAVAAGLRIPHFADGTTREHAGYDGEMIKQADANLLGYPLGIVTGREAQLRDLEYYERRIDPRNGPAMSYSVFAIQYARLGMAEKACEMFRRSYLPNLRPPFGVFAETATSGNPYFMTGAGGMLQAVLFGFRS
;
A
#
# COMPACT_ATOMS: atom_id res chain seq x y z
N VAL A 1 -3.62 19.61 -0.15
CA VAL A 1 -4.81 19.85 0.69
C VAL A 1 -4.63 19.01 1.94
N GLY A 2 -4.65 19.67 3.11
CA GLY A 2 -4.51 18.98 4.40
C GLY A 2 -5.71 18.07 4.66
N VAL A 3 -5.45 16.83 5.06
CA VAL A 3 -6.46 15.89 5.55
C VAL A 3 -6.16 15.50 6.99
N THR A 4 -7.17 15.04 7.71
CA THR A 4 -7.03 14.62 9.11
C THR A 4 -7.02 13.08 9.15
N ASP A 5 -6.14 12.52 9.99
CA ASP A 5 -6.00 11.08 10.20
C ASP A 5 -5.86 10.30 8.87
N ASN A 6 -4.86 10.65 8.05
CA ASN A 6 -4.53 9.81 6.90
C ASN A 6 -4.01 8.46 7.37
N ALA A 7 -4.66 7.39 6.92
CA ALA A 7 -4.42 6.02 7.39
C ALA A 7 -2.97 5.58 7.18
N PHE A 8 -2.42 5.81 5.98
CA PHE A 8 -1.04 5.45 5.67
C PHE A 8 -0.03 6.26 6.50
N THR A 9 -0.21 7.58 6.59
CA THR A 9 0.69 8.45 7.36
C THR A 9 0.72 8.02 8.83
N ASN A 10 -0.45 7.80 9.44
CA ASN A 10 -0.55 7.37 10.82
C ASN A 10 -0.01 5.95 11.02
N GLY A 11 -0.27 5.05 10.07
CA GLY A 11 0.26 3.69 10.09
C GLY A 11 1.79 3.66 9.98
N ALA A 12 2.36 4.43 9.06
CA ALA A 12 3.82 4.54 8.88
C ALA A 12 4.50 5.13 10.13
N ALA A 13 3.93 6.19 10.71
CA ALA A 13 4.43 6.78 11.94
C ALA A 13 4.37 5.80 13.12
N ARG A 14 3.27 5.05 13.25
CA ARG A 14 3.15 3.97 14.25
C ARG A 14 4.26 2.94 14.10
N ARG A 15 4.46 2.42 12.89
CA ARG A 15 5.54 1.43 12.63
C ARG A 15 6.93 1.98 12.88
N ALA A 16 7.19 3.23 12.53
CA ALA A 16 8.47 3.86 12.81
C ALA A 16 8.78 3.91 14.33
N LEU A 17 7.79 4.27 15.15
CA LEU A 17 7.94 4.31 16.60
C LEU A 17 8.08 2.92 17.23
N GLU A 18 7.32 1.92 16.73
CA GLU A 18 7.45 0.53 17.15
C GLU A 18 8.85 -0.03 16.82
N TYR A 19 9.37 0.24 15.61
CA TYR A 19 10.72 -0.18 15.21
C TYR A 19 11.81 0.56 15.98
N ALA A 20 11.63 1.85 16.27
CA ALA A 20 12.57 2.59 17.10
C ALA A 20 12.66 1.98 18.51
N SER A 21 11.53 1.60 19.10
CA SER A 21 11.49 0.92 20.40
C SER A 21 12.21 -0.43 20.36
N ALA A 22 11.91 -1.26 19.36
CA ALA A 22 12.56 -2.56 19.19
C ALA A 22 14.06 -2.43 18.92
N ALA A 23 14.47 -1.44 18.13
CA ALA A 23 15.88 -1.19 17.85
C ALA A 23 16.65 -0.74 19.10
N ALA A 24 16.07 0.12 19.94
CA ALA A 24 16.67 0.52 21.20
C ALA A 24 16.93 -0.70 22.09
N GLU A 25 15.94 -1.58 22.25
CA GLU A 25 16.08 -2.82 23.03
C GLU A 25 17.19 -3.72 22.48
N LEU A 26 17.25 -3.91 21.15
CA LEU A 26 18.31 -4.71 20.51
C LEU A 26 19.71 -4.11 20.72
N CYS A 27 19.82 -2.80 20.85
CA CYS A 27 21.06 -2.10 21.15
C CYS A 27 21.37 -2.07 22.66
N GLY A 28 20.55 -2.65 23.51
CA GLY A 28 20.70 -2.61 24.97
C GLY A 28 20.33 -1.27 25.60
N GLU A 29 19.63 -0.43 24.83
CA GLU A 29 19.12 0.87 25.27
C GLU A 29 17.69 0.77 25.78
N ARG A 30 17.29 1.71 26.64
CA ARG A 30 15.91 1.78 27.10
C ARG A 30 15.09 2.63 26.14
N PRO A 31 13.98 2.08 25.55
CA PRO A 31 13.11 2.87 24.68
C PRO A 31 12.48 4.06 25.42
N ASP A 32 12.29 5.17 24.70
CA ASP A 32 11.54 6.30 25.25
C ASP A 32 10.05 5.90 25.39
N PRO A 33 9.48 5.97 26.60
CA PRO A 33 8.08 5.62 26.81
C PRO A 33 7.09 6.47 26.02
N GLN A 34 7.48 7.66 25.56
CA GLN A 34 6.65 8.50 24.70
C GLN A 34 6.42 7.86 23.33
N TRP A 35 7.35 7.07 22.82
CA TRP A 35 7.19 6.42 21.51
C TRP A 35 5.99 5.47 21.50
N SER A 36 5.85 4.64 22.51
CA SER A 36 4.70 3.74 22.64
C SER A 36 3.39 4.49 22.87
N ALA A 37 3.41 5.56 23.68
CA ALA A 37 2.24 6.37 23.95
C ALA A 37 1.74 7.08 22.68
N VAL A 38 2.64 7.67 21.91
CA VAL A 38 2.30 8.33 20.63
C VAL A 38 1.81 7.29 19.63
N ALA A 39 2.50 6.15 19.47
CA ALA A 39 2.10 5.09 18.56
C ALA A 39 0.68 4.58 18.83
N ALA A 40 0.31 4.41 20.09
CA ALA A 40 -1.03 3.98 20.51
C ALA A 40 -2.11 5.04 20.23
N GLY A 41 -1.76 6.33 20.24
CA GLY A 41 -2.67 7.43 19.97
C GLY A 41 -2.94 7.70 18.48
N LEU A 42 -2.13 7.16 17.58
CA LEU A 42 -2.29 7.34 16.13
C LEU A 42 -3.51 6.57 15.60
N ARG A 43 -4.50 7.30 15.12
CA ARG A 43 -5.77 6.74 14.65
C ARG A 43 -5.69 6.28 13.20
N ILE A 44 -6.23 5.10 12.93
CA ILE A 44 -6.52 4.62 11.58
C ILE A 44 -8.04 4.61 11.43
N PRO A 45 -8.62 5.50 10.59
CA PRO A 45 -10.07 5.59 10.46
C PRO A 45 -10.62 4.41 9.67
N HIS A 46 -11.86 4.01 9.99
CA HIS A 46 -12.58 2.94 9.31
C HIS A 46 -14.03 3.37 9.00
N PHE A 47 -14.60 2.76 7.99
CA PHE A 47 -16.05 2.78 7.77
C PHE A 47 -16.76 1.88 8.78
N ALA A 48 -18.08 1.95 8.83
CA ALA A 48 -18.89 1.14 9.74
C ALA A 48 -18.77 -0.37 9.53
N ASP A 49 -18.45 -0.80 8.30
CA ASP A 49 -18.20 -2.20 7.95
C ASP A 49 -16.78 -2.67 8.28
N GLY A 50 -15.95 -1.79 8.81
CA GLY A 50 -14.56 -2.06 9.15
C GLY A 50 -13.56 -1.89 8.00
N THR A 51 -14.00 -1.44 6.82
CA THR A 51 -13.08 -1.08 5.73
C THR A 51 -12.22 0.11 6.15
N THR A 52 -10.93 0.05 5.90
CA THR A 52 -10.01 1.15 6.19
C THR A 52 -10.35 2.37 5.33
N ARG A 53 -10.54 3.53 5.96
CA ARG A 53 -10.69 4.81 5.24
C ARG A 53 -9.33 5.39 4.90
N GLU A 54 -9.22 6.02 3.74
CA GLU A 54 -8.01 6.73 3.32
C GLU A 54 -7.60 7.82 4.32
N HIS A 55 -8.59 8.56 4.82
CA HIS A 55 -8.48 9.58 5.86
C HIS A 55 -9.85 9.81 6.52
N ALA A 56 -9.90 10.57 7.63
CA ALA A 56 -11.13 10.75 8.40
C ALA A 56 -12.32 11.30 7.59
N GLY A 57 -12.05 12.17 6.61
CA GLY A 57 -13.08 12.77 5.74
C GLY A 57 -13.30 12.03 4.41
N TYR A 58 -12.66 10.88 4.17
CA TYR A 58 -12.83 10.13 2.93
C TYR A 58 -14.20 9.44 2.89
N ASP A 59 -14.92 9.59 1.79
CA ASP A 59 -16.28 9.04 1.62
C ASP A 59 -16.47 8.23 0.34
N GLY A 60 -15.39 7.67 -0.21
CA GLY A 60 -15.44 6.69 -1.30
C GLY A 60 -15.13 7.24 -2.68
N GLU A 61 -14.52 8.40 -2.77
CA GLU A 61 -14.04 8.99 -4.02
C GLU A 61 -13.00 8.12 -4.71
N MET A 62 -12.84 8.32 -6.01
CA MET A 62 -11.74 7.70 -6.77
C MET A 62 -10.40 8.16 -6.20
N ILE A 63 -9.52 7.21 -5.97
CA ILE A 63 -8.16 7.47 -5.46
C ILE A 63 -7.15 7.43 -6.59
N LYS A 64 -6.10 8.25 -6.47
CA LYS A 64 -4.97 8.19 -7.40
C LYS A 64 -4.12 6.95 -7.13
N GLN A 65 -3.84 6.66 -5.86
CA GLN A 65 -3.00 5.54 -5.43
C GLN A 65 -3.56 4.89 -4.16
N ALA A 66 -3.25 3.61 -3.97
CA ALA A 66 -3.84 2.77 -2.93
C ALA A 66 -3.12 2.92 -1.58
N ASP A 67 -3.12 4.10 -0.96
CA ASP A 67 -2.39 4.36 0.28
C ASP A 67 -2.92 3.51 1.46
N ALA A 68 -4.25 3.37 1.60
CA ALA A 68 -4.83 2.53 2.64
C ALA A 68 -4.39 1.06 2.56
N ASN A 69 -4.18 0.53 1.35
CA ASN A 69 -3.72 -0.84 1.15
C ASN A 69 -2.25 -1.07 1.54
N LEU A 70 -1.45 -0.01 1.68
CA LEU A 70 -0.10 -0.11 2.23
C LEU A 70 -0.08 -0.53 3.71
N LEU A 71 -1.19 -0.42 4.41
CA LEU A 71 -1.33 -0.96 5.76
C LEU A 71 -1.30 -2.49 5.79
N GLY A 72 -1.78 -3.16 4.74
CA GLY A 72 -1.64 -4.61 4.58
C GLY A 72 -0.22 -4.99 4.16
N TYR A 73 0.32 -4.35 3.14
CA TYR A 73 1.69 -4.50 2.67
C TYR A 73 2.22 -3.14 2.17
N PRO A 74 3.40 -2.67 2.61
CA PRO A 74 4.41 -3.41 3.41
C PRO A 74 4.24 -3.29 4.92
N LEU A 75 3.35 -2.43 5.45
CA LEU A 75 3.35 -2.10 6.88
C LEU A 75 2.90 -3.25 7.81
N GLY A 76 2.13 -4.22 7.32
CA GLY A 76 1.68 -5.35 8.12
C GLY A 76 0.84 -4.94 9.35
N ILE A 77 0.05 -3.90 9.23
CA ILE A 77 -0.88 -3.41 10.28
C ILE A 77 -2.24 -4.09 10.11
N VAL A 78 -2.75 -4.14 8.88
CA VAL A 78 -3.95 -4.92 8.54
C VAL A 78 -3.50 -6.34 8.20
N THR A 79 -3.68 -7.29 9.12
CA THR A 79 -3.16 -8.67 9.01
C THR A 79 -4.24 -9.73 8.86
N GLY A 80 -5.48 -9.45 9.24
CA GLY A 80 -6.58 -10.40 9.13
C GLY A 80 -6.98 -10.61 7.66
N ARG A 81 -7.15 -11.89 7.23
CA ARG A 81 -7.54 -12.25 5.86
C ARG A 81 -8.78 -11.49 5.38
N GLU A 82 -9.84 -11.46 6.19
CA GLU A 82 -11.09 -10.80 5.84
C GLU A 82 -10.93 -9.28 5.73
N ALA A 83 -10.18 -8.67 6.65
CA ALA A 83 -9.91 -7.24 6.62
C ALA A 83 -9.09 -6.84 5.40
N GLN A 84 -8.02 -7.57 5.09
CA GLN A 84 -7.22 -7.33 3.89
C GLN A 84 -8.04 -7.49 2.61
N LEU A 85 -8.85 -8.55 2.50
CA LEU A 85 -9.67 -8.79 1.33
C LEU A 85 -10.71 -7.68 1.14
N ARG A 86 -11.39 -7.25 2.21
CA ARG A 86 -12.34 -6.16 2.20
C ARG A 86 -11.71 -4.86 1.70
N ASP A 87 -10.53 -4.49 2.23
CA ASP A 87 -9.80 -3.30 1.81
C ASP A 87 -9.36 -3.40 0.34
N LEU A 88 -8.86 -4.56 -0.10
CA LEU A 88 -8.47 -4.80 -1.48
C LEU A 88 -9.65 -4.64 -2.44
N GLU A 89 -10.77 -5.32 -2.18
CA GLU A 89 -11.96 -5.25 -3.03
C GLU A 89 -12.59 -3.86 -3.07
N TYR A 90 -12.54 -3.14 -1.96
CA TYR A 90 -13.04 -1.78 -1.87
C TYR A 90 -12.23 -0.83 -2.73
N TYR A 91 -10.90 -0.84 -2.60
CA TYR A 91 -10.02 0.11 -3.28
C TYR A 91 -9.69 -0.29 -4.72
N GLU A 92 -9.69 -1.57 -5.08
CA GLU A 92 -9.49 -2.02 -6.47
C GLU A 92 -10.46 -1.32 -7.44
N ARG A 93 -11.71 -1.12 -7.02
CA ARG A 93 -12.74 -0.46 -7.82
C ARG A 93 -12.62 1.06 -7.87
N ARG A 94 -11.75 1.64 -7.06
CA ARG A 94 -11.58 3.08 -6.87
C ARG A 94 -10.26 3.63 -7.36
N ILE A 95 -9.33 2.77 -7.78
CA ILE A 95 -8.13 3.25 -8.48
C ILE A 95 -8.52 3.69 -9.89
N ASP A 96 -8.15 4.92 -10.26
CA ASP A 96 -8.34 5.40 -11.62
C ASP A 96 -7.49 4.54 -12.59
N PRO A 97 -8.12 3.80 -13.52
CA PRO A 97 -7.40 2.90 -14.41
C PRO A 97 -6.49 3.62 -15.42
N ARG A 98 -6.69 4.91 -15.64
CA ARG A 98 -5.91 5.74 -16.58
C ARG A 98 -4.79 6.52 -15.89
N ASN A 99 -5.06 7.02 -14.69
CA ASN A 99 -4.16 7.91 -13.96
C ASN A 99 -3.60 7.28 -12.67
N GLY A 100 -4.04 6.08 -12.29
CA GLY A 100 -3.46 5.33 -11.19
C GLY A 100 -2.02 4.93 -11.50
N PRO A 101 -1.06 5.15 -10.59
CA PRO A 101 0.33 4.82 -10.83
C PRO A 101 0.58 3.31 -10.78
N ALA A 102 1.56 2.85 -11.57
CA ALA A 102 1.92 1.44 -11.73
C ALA A 102 2.10 0.69 -10.40
N MET A 103 2.77 1.30 -9.41
CA MET A 103 3.04 0.66 -8.13
C MET A 103 1.79 0.29 -7.32
N SER A 104 0.66 0.95 -7.50
CA SER A 104 -0.58 0.59 -6.79
C SER A 104 -0.99 -0.84 -7.10
N TYR A 105 -0.98 -1.22 -8.36
CA TYR A 105 -1.34 -2.59 -8.78
C TYR A 105 -0.34 -3.64 -8.30
N SER A 106 0.94 -3.28 -8.12
CA SER A 106 1.94 -4.17 -7.53
C SER A 106 1.61 -4.52 -6.07
N VAL A 107 1.17 -3.54 -5.29
CA VAL A 107 0.74 -3.74 -3.90
C VAL A 107 -0.46 -4.70 -3.83
N PHE A 108 -1.44 -4.53 -4.73
CA PHE A 108 -2.57 -5.46 -4.83
C PHE A 108 -2.12 -6.86 -5.22
N ALA A 109 -1.23 -6.99 -6.21
CA ALA A 109 -0.71 -8.29 -6.66
C ALA A 109 -0.05 -9.06 -5.50
N ILE A 110 0.78 -8.39 -4.69
CA ILE A 110 1.44 -9.00 -3.53
C ILE A 110 0.41 -9.51 -2.52
N GLN A 111 -0.56 -8.69 -2.18
CA GLN A 111 -1.54 -9.04 -1.16
C GLN A 111 -2.48 -10.15 -1.63
N TYR A 112 -2.98 -10.10 -2.87
CA TYR A 112 -3.79 -11.18 -3.43
C TYR A 112 -3.00 -12.50 -3.52
N ALA A 113 -1.71 -12.46 -3.88
CA ALA A 113 -0.87 -13.65 -3.88
C ALA A 113 -0.75 -14.27 -2.48
N ARG A 114 -0.48 -13.45 -1.47
CA ARG A 114 -0.39 -13.89 -0.07
C ARG A 114 -1.71 -14.42 0.49
N LEU A 115 -2.83 -13.96 -0.04
CA LEU A 115 -4.16 -14.48 0.27
C LEU A 115 -4.51 -15.76 -0.53
N GLY A 116 -3.61 -16.27 -1.37
CA GLY A 116 -3.83 -17.46 -2.20
C GLY A 116 -4.76 -17.24 -3.39
N MET A 117 -5.00 -15.98 -3.78
CA MET A 117 -5.88 -15.62 -4.89
C MET A 117 -5.07 -15.45 -6.19
N ALA A 118 -4.57 -16.55 -6.72
CA ALA A 118 -3.59 -16.58 -7.81
C ALA A 118 -4.05 -15.84 -9.08
N GLU A 119 -5.29 -16.01 -9.49
CA GLU A 119 -5.83 -15.35 -10.69
C GLU A 119 -5.86 -13.84 -10.54
N LYS A 120 -6.37 -13.35 -9.40
CA LYS A 120 -6.38 -11.93 -9.06
C LYS A 120 -4.98 -11.35 -8.95
N ALA A 121 -4.06 -12.07 -8.30
CA ALA A 121 -2.66 -11.67 -8.20
C ALA A 121 -2.03 -11.51 -9.59
N CYS A 122 -2.26 -12.47 -10.50
CA CYS A 122 -1.78 -12.44 -11.87
C CYS A 122 -2.38 -11.26 -12.68
N GLU A 123 -3.67 -11.00 -12.51
CA GLU A 123 -4.35 -9.86 -13.14
C GLU A 123 -3.71 -8.53 -12.68
N MET A 124 -3.60 -8.32 -11.37
CA MET A 124 -3.01 -7.11 -10.81
C MET A 124 -1.54 -6.95 -11.18
N PHE A 125 -0.80 -8.05 -11.21
CA PHE A 125 0.60 -8.03 -11.65
C PHE A 125 0.73 -7.54 -13.10
N ARG A 126 -0.06 -8.06 -14.02
CA ARG A 126 -0.05 -7.60 -15.42
C ARG A 126 -0.44 -6.12 -15.54
N ARG A 127 -1.42 -5.68 -14.76
CA ARG A 127 -1.83 -4.26 -14.71
C ARG A 127 -0.74 -3.34 -14.14
N SER A 128 0.16 -3.87 -13.30
CA SER A 128 1.24 -3.09 -12.72
C SER A 128 2.34 -2.70 -13.70
N TYR A 129 2.40 -3.31 -14.89
CA TYR A 129 3.46 -2.99 -15.85
C TYR A 129 2.97 -2.80 -17.30
N LEU A 130 2.09 -3.69 -17.81
CA LEU A 130 1.73 -3.68 -19.23
C LEU A 130 1.23 -2.33 -19.76
N PRO A 131 0.30 -1.63 -19.10
CA PRO A 131 -0.17 -0.33 -19.58
C PRO A 131 0.88 0.79 -19.51
N ASN A 132 1.90 0.60 -18.68
CA ASN A 132 2.89 1.61 -18.35
C ASN A 132 4.19 1.50 -19.16
N LEU A 133 4.39 0.39 -19.89
CA LEU A 133 5.59 0.20 -20.70
C LEU A 133 5.56 1.08 -21.96
N ARG A 134 6.72 1.69 -22.26
CA ARG A 134 6.90 2.54 -23.45
C ARG A 134 7.99 1.96 -24.36
N PRO A 135 7.71 1.85 -25.67
CA PRO A 135 8.70 1.41 -26.64
C PRO A 135 9.81 2.48 -26.81
N PRO A 136 10.97 2.10 -27.37
CA PRO A 136 11.32 0.74 -27.83
C PRO A 136 11.87 -0.15 -26.71
N PHE A 137 12.27 0.39 -25.54
CA PHE A 137 13.01 -0.32 -24.52
C PHE A 137 12.16 -0.79 -23.34
N GLY A 138 10.84 -0.61 -23.40
CA GLY A 138 9.96 -1.02 -22.29
C GLY A 138 10.17 -0.22 -21.02
N VAL A 139 10.53 1.06 -21.10
CA VAL A 139 10.67 1.92 -19.93
C VAL A 139 9.32 2.16 -19.26
N PHE A 140 9.31 2.22 -17.95
CA PHE A 140 8.10 2.49 -17.18
C PHE A 140 7.71 3.97 -17.26
N ALA A 141 6.45 4.23 -17.58
CA ALA A 141 5.79 5.51 -17.34
C ALA A 141 5.02 5.46 -16.01
N GLU A 142 4.77 6.63 -15.40
CA GLU A 142 4.06 6.73 -14.12
C GLU A 142 2.64 6.15 -14.20
N THR A 143 1.88 6.54 -15.21
CA THR A 143 0.51 6.09 -15.44
C THR A 143 0.35 5.55 -16.85
N ALA A 144 -0.76 4.87 -17.13
CA ALA A 144 -1.05 4.33 -18.45
C ALA A 144 -1.10 5.41 -19.55
N THR A 145 -1.44 6.66 -19.21
CA THR A 145 -1.56 7.79 -20.14
C THR A 145 -0.44 8.82 -20.03
N SER A 146 0.44 8.67 -19.03
CA SER A 146 1.52 9.63 -18.80
C SER A 146 2.64 9.50 -19.83
N GLY A 147 3.20 10.64 -20.24
CA GLY A 147 4.44 10.72 -20.99
C GLY A 147 5.70 10.76 -20.12
N ASN A 148 5.58 10.65 -18.79
CA ASN A 148 6.71 10.69 -17.86
C ASN A 148 7.41 9.32 -17.81
N PRO A 149 8.53 9.14 -18.54
CA PRO A 149 9.25 7.86 -18.58
C PRO A 149 10.17 7.71 -17.36
N TYR A 150 10.79 6.52 -17.26
CA TYR A 150 11.77 6.19 -16.20
C TYR A 150 11.18 6.22 -14.79
N PHE A 151 9.94 5.79 -14.64
CA PHE A 151 9.25 5.76 -13.36
C PHE A 151 9.75 4.58 -12.50
N MET A 152 10.81 4.80 -11.74
CA MET A 152 11.52 3.80 -10.95
C MET A 152 10.63 3.15 -9.87
N THR A 153 9.69 3.89 -9.29
CA THR A 153 8.76 3.35 -8.29
C THR A 153 7.87 2.24 -8.86
N GLY A 154 7.41 2.40 -10.11
CA GLY A 154 6.66 1.36 -10.80
C GLY A 154 7.49 0.11 -11.06
N ALA A 155 8.72 0.26 -11.55
CA ALA A 155 9.66 -0.85 -11.76
C ALA A 155 9.99 -1.56 -10.44
N GLY A 156 10.26 -0.81 -9.39
CA GLY A 156 10.50 -1.34 -8.03
C GLY A 156 9.29 -2.10 -7.49
N GLY A 157 8.08 -1.58 -7.68
CA GLY A 157 6.84 -2.26 -7.29
C GLY A 157 6.65 -3.59 -8.01
N MET A 158 6.90 -3.64 -9.33
CA MET A 158 6.84 -4.88 -10.11
C MET A 158 7.83 -5.93 -9.58
N LEU A 159 9.08 -5.53 -9.30
CA LEU A 159 10.08 -6.43 -8.72
C LEU A 159 9.67 -6.93 -7.32
N GLN A 160 9.11 -6.06 -6.49
CA GLN A 160 8.55 -6.47 -5.19
C GLN A 160 7.43 -7.50 -5.34
N ALA A 161 6.55 -7.35 -6.33
CA ALA A 161 5.49 -8.33 -6.58
C ALA A 161 6.07 -9.73 -6.89
N VAL A 162 7.14 -9.80 -7.69
CA VAL A 162 7.83 -11.08 -7.97
C VAL A 162 8.47 -11.65 -6.70
N LEU A 163 9.21 -10.81 -5.94
CA LEU A 163 10.03 -11.28 -4.82
C LEU A 163 9.20 -11.60 -3.56
N PHE A 164 8.15 -10.84 -3.29
CA PHE A 164 7.39 -10.91 -2.04
C PHE A 164 5.94 -11.36 -2.20
N GLY A 165 5.45 -11.45 -3.44
CA GLY A 165 4.13 -11.94 -3.77
C GLY A 165 4.16 -13.38 -4.28
N PHE A 166 4.92 -13.66 -5.33
CA PHE A 166 4.86 -14.95 -6.03
C PHE A 166 5.87 -16.00 -5.53
N ARG A 167 6.76 -15.64 -4.66
CA ARG A 167 7.79 -16.55 -4.12
C ARG A 167 7.43 -17.13 -2.74
N SER A 168 6.32 -16.71 -2.16
CA SER A 168 5.88 -17.16 -0.82
C SER A 168 5.14 -18.48 -0.89
#